data_8087014ad571d0433e2892cdb5d25695
#
_entry.id   8087014ad571d0433e2892cdb5d25695
#
_cell.length_a   1.000
_cell.length_b   1.000
_cell.length_c   1.000
_cell.angle_alpha   90.00
_cell.angle_beta   90.00
_cell.angle_gamma   90.00
#
_symmetry.space_group_name_H-M   'P 1'
#
loop_
_entity.id
_entity.type
_entity.pdbx_description
1 polymer ?
#
loop_
_entity_poly.entity_id
_entity_poly.type
_entity_poly.pdbx_seq_one_letter_code
_entity_poly.pdbx_strand_id
1 'polypeptide(L)'
;YDEIETLVNSHCLVYQNLWSRISTRLKHCQIFHGLYVIPHFRTMGALDGNYIFSTQNYFRLINLELIKNRPTNVVFIDFDYHASNIGKLKWFDDSQYFQNKQTISFDALGEICYATSRLISSYFGKLKKCLVLDLDNTLWGGVIGDDGLEGINIDSHNPEGEAYLAFQSYIKSLKARGVILAVCSKNEENIAKIPFKKHPEMVLKLEDFSCFIANWNDKSTNIRNIAIEHSGYSVFAG
;
A
#
# COMPACT_ATOMS: atom_id res chain seq x y z
N TYR A 1 32.57 6.22 -13.75
CA TYR A 1 31.65 6.37 -12.62
C TYR A 1 31.31 7.83 -12.39
N ASP A 2 32.32 8.72 -12.40
CA ASP A 2 32.19 10.15 -12.12
C ASP A 2 31.28 10.90 -13.12
N GLU A 3 31.30 10.49 -14.40
CA GLU A 3 30.47 11.11 -15.45
C GLU A 3 28.98 10.85 -15.26
N ILE A 4 28.58 9.62 -14.94
CA ILE A 4 27.15 9.28 -14.70
C ILE A 4 26.64 9.97 -13.43
N GLU A 5 27.46 10.02 -12.40
CA GLU A 5 27.11 10.69 -11.14
C GLU A 5 26.91 12.20 -11.37
N THR A 6 27.82 12.83 -12.11
CA THR A 6 27.71 14.24 -12.49
C THR A 6 26.42 14.50 -13.28
N LEU A 7 26.09 13.63 -14.24
CA LEU A 7 24.89 13.74 -15.06
C LEU A 7 23.62 13.58 -14.22
N VAL A 8 23.58 12.60 -13.34
CA VAL A 8 22.45 12.36 -12.42
C VAL A 8 22.27 13.56 -11.49
N ASN A 9 23.33 14.04 -10.88
CA ASN A 9 23.30 15.19 -9.98
C ASN A 9 22.82 16.46 -10.69
N SER A 10 23.31 16.74 -11.90
CA SER A 10 22.87 17.90 -12.68
C SER A 10 21.39 17.82 -13.05
N HIS A 11 20.89 16.65 -13.37
CA HIS A 11 19.46 16.41 -13.64
C HIS A 11 18.62 16.64 -12.37
N CYS A 12 19.02 16.06 -11.24
CA CYS A 12 18.29 16.20 -9.98
C CYS A 12 18.31 17.66 -9.47
N LEU A 13 19.37 18.40 -9.69
CA LEU A 13 19.50 19.80 -9.30
C LEU A 13 18.41 20.69 -9.92
N VAL A 14 17.94 20.37 -11.13
CA VAL A 14 16.84 21.10 -11.78
C VAL A 14 15.57 21.04 -10.92
N TYR A 15 15.23 19.85 -10.43
CA TYR A 15 14.05 19.66 -9.58
C TYR A 15 14.22 20.23 -8.18
N GLN A 16 15.41 20.08 -7.59
CA GLN A 16 15.73 20.65 -6.29
C GLN A 16 15.58 22.18 -6.32
N ASN A 17 16.09 22.82 -7.38
CA ASN A 17 15.91 24.25 -7.59
C ASN A 17 14.43 24.63 -7.79
N LEU A 18 13.68 23.84 -8.54
CA LEU A 18 12.24 24.05 -8.72
C LEU A 18 11.48 23.96 -7.39
N TRP A 19 11.72 22.90 -6.60
CA TRP A 19 11.10 22.73 -5.28
C TRP A 19 11.44 23.89 -4.34
N SER A 20 12.71 24.31 -4.31
CA SER A 20 13.14 25.46 -3.52
C SER A 20 12.41 26.74 -3.92
N ARG A 21 12.30 27.01 -5.22
CA ARG A 21 11.58 28.21 -5.73
C ARG A 21 10.10 28.17 -5.41
N ILE A 22 9.43 27.01 -5.53
CA ILE A 22 8.03 26.85 -5.16
C ILE A 22 7.87 27.11 -3.65
N SER A 23 8.67 26.47 -2.81
CA SER A 23 8.61 26.58 -1.36
C SER A 23 8.86 28.01 -0.86
N THR A 24 9.72 28.76 -1.55
CA THR A 24 9.99 30.16 -1.22
C THR A 24 8.80 31.06 -1.54
N ARG A 25 8.12 30.81 -2.67
CA ARG A 25 6.99 31.64 -3.14
C ARG A 25 5.66 31.26 -2.50
N LEU A 26 5.44 29.97 -2.29
CA LEU A 26 4.20 29.41 -1.77
C LEU A 26 4.47 28.75 -0.41
N LYS A 27 4.41 29.58 0.64
CA LYS A 27 4.56 29.10 2.02
C LYS A 27 3.47 28.08 2.33
N HIS A 28 3.85 26.96 2.97
CA HIS A 28 2.96 25.85 3.33
C HIS A 28 2.40 25.04 2.14
N CYS A 29 2.98 25.17 0.94
CA CYS A 29 2.60 24.35 -0.20
C CYS A 29 3.19 22.94 -0.07
N GLN A 30 2.35 21.93 -0.24
CA GLN A 30 2.77 20.54 -0.42
C GLN A 30 3.01 20.28 -1.91
N ILE A 31 4.14 19.71 -2.24
CA ILE A 31 4.51 19.35 -3.62
C ILE A 31 4.34 17.85 -3.79
N PHE A 32 3.56 17.45 -4.78
CA PHE A 32 3.49 16.05 -5.22
C PHE A 32 4.27 15.91 -6.52
N HIS A 33 5.25 15.03 -6.53
CA HIS A 33 6.16 14.84 -7.66
C HIS A 33 6.17 13.36 -8.08
N GLY A 34 5.91 13.08 -9.37
CA GLY A 34 6.01 11.72 -9.91
C GLY A 34 7.46 11.29 -10.10
N LEU A 35 7.83 10.13 -9.57
CA LEU A 35 9.10 9.51 -9.92
C LEU A 35 9.08 9.03 -11.38
N TYR A 36 10.23 8.98 -11.98
CA TYR A 36 10.38 8.49 -13.36
C TYR A 36 10.01 7.02 -13.45
N VAL A 37 9.20 6.70 -14.45
CA VAL A 37 9.00 5.32 -14.87
C VAL A 37 10.24 4.87 -15.63
N ILE A 38 10.81 3.73 -15.24
CA ILE A 38 11.95 3.16 -15.94
C ILE A 38 11.53 2.77 -17.36
N PRO A 39 12.18 3.29 -18.41
CA PRO A 39 11.80 3.04 -19.80
C PRO A 39 11.69 1.54 -20.13
N HIS A 40 10.76 1.18 -21.00
CA HIS A 40 10.57 -0.21 -21.43
C HIS A 40 11.60 -0.65 -22.47
N PHE A 41 12.13 0.29 -23.25
CA PHE A 41 13.16 0.00 -24.27
C PHE A 41 14.53 -0.18 -23.62
N ARG A 42 15.36 -0.99 -24.26
CA ARG A 42 16.71 -1.32 -23.82
C ARG A 42 17.70 -1.03 -24.94
N THR A 43 18.54 -0.02 -24.74
CA THR A 43 19.53 0.39 -25.75
C THR A 43 20.66 -0.62 -25.93
N MET A 44 20.95 -1.40 -24.90
CA MET A 44 21.97 -2.46 -24.89
C MET A 44 21.37 -3.87 -24.81
N GLY A 45 20.07 -4.01 -25.13
CA GLY A 45 19.35 -5.28 -25.07
C GLY A 45 19.40 -5.94 -23.69
N ALA A 46 19.69 -7.23 -23.64
CA ALA A 46 19.75 -7.98 -22.38
C ALA A 46 20.83 -7.52 -21.42
N LEU A 47 21.82 -6.75 -21.90
CA LEU A 47 22.94 -6.26 -21.09
C LEU A 47 22.64 -4.97 -20.33
N ASP A 48 21.51 -4.30 -20.60
CA ASP A 48 21.18 -3.02 -19.95
C ASP A 48 21.27 -3.08 -18.40
N GLY A 49 20.86 -4.17 -17.80
CA GLY A 49 20.93 -4.34 -16.36
C GLY A 49 22.36 -4.44 -15.77
N ASN A 50 23.36 -4.75 -16.62
CA ASN A 50 24.74 -4.97 -16.18
C ASN A 50 25.60 -3.69 -16.23
N TYR A 51 25.12 -2.65 -16.90
CA TYR A 51 25.90 -1.42 -17.08
C TYR A 51 25.26 -0.23 -16.39
N ILE A 52 26.05 0.43 -15.52
CA ILE A 52 25.59 1.56 -14.71
C ILE A 52 25.09 2.74 -15.56
N PHE A 53 25.68 2.94 -16.74
CA PHE A 53 25.34 4.02 -17.68
C PHE A 53 24.29 3.60 -18.73
N SER A 54 23.62 2.48 -18.52
CA SER A 54 22.43 2.17 -19.33
C SER A 54 21.29 3.14 -19.05
N THR A 55 20.44 3.37 -20.04
CA THR A 55 19.26 4.24 -19.88
C THR A 55 18.41 3.85 -18.68
N GLN A 56 18.20 2.54 -18.47
CA GLN A 56 17.40 2.07 -17.33
C GLN A 56 18.04 2.40 -15.99
N ASN A 57 19.35 2.15 -15.84
CA ASN A 57 20.06 2.44 -14.60
C ASN A 57 20.19 3.95 -14.36
N TYR A 58 20.32 4.75 -15.41
CA TYR A 58 20.29 6.21 -15.30
C TYR A 58 19.00 6.71 -14.62
N PHE A 59 17.82 6.27 -15.05
CA PHE A 59 16.56 6.67 -14.44
C PHE A 59 16.39 6.10 -13.02
N ARG A 60 16.91 4.89 -12.74
CA ARG A 60 16.95 4.36 -11.36
C ARG A 60 17.77 5.24 -10.44
N LEU A 61 18.97 5.66 -10.90
CA LEU A 61 19.84 6.53 -10.12
C LEU A 61 19.20 7.90 -9.87
N ILE A 62 18.55 8.50 -10.89
CA ILE A 62 17.81 9.75 -10.71
C ILE A 62 16.76 9.61 -9.64
N ASN A 63 15.90 8.57 -9.71
CA ASN A 63 14.86 8.35 -8.73
C ASN A 63 15.43 8.21 -7.31
N LEU A 64 16.50 7.44 -7.14
CA LEU A 64 17.18 7.27 -5.84
C LEU A 64 17.76 8.58 -5.33
N GLU A 65 18.40 9.37 -6.19
CA GLU A 65 18.99 10.65 -5.80
C GLU A 65 17.95 11.71 -5.46
N LEU A 66 16.82 11.75 -6.19
CA LEU A 66 15.66 12.57 -5.84
C LEU A 66 15.09 12.20 -4.47
N ILE A 67 14.92 10.90 -4.19
CA ILE A 67 14.39 10.40 -2.90
C ILE A 67 15.35 10.81 -1.76
N LYS A 68 16.65 10.62 -1.95
CA LYS A 68 17.69 10.93 -0.95
C LYS A 68 17.70 12.40 -0.56
N ASN A 69 17.53 13.30 -1.53
CA ASN A 69 17.60 14.75 -1.33
C ASN A 69 16.23 15.43 -1.23
N ARG A 70 15.19 14.69 -0.91
CA ARG A 70 13.82 15.18 -0.83
C ARG A 70 13.60 16.13 0.35
N PRO A 71 13.10 17.36 0.12
CA PRO A 71 12.59 18.22 1.19
C PRO A 71 11.33 17.64 1.85
N THR A 72 11.06 18.04 3.08
CA THR A 72 9.93 17.53 3.86
C THR A 72 8.56 17.81 3.25
N ASN A 73 8.44 18.90 2.48
CA ASN A 73 7.21 19.30 1.79
C ASN A 73 7.08 18.72 0.36
N VAL A 74 7.95 17.78 -0.03
CA VAL A 74 7.84 17.04 -1.29
C VAL A 74 7.44 15.61 -0.99
N VAL A 75 6.42 15.11 -1.65
CA VAL A 75 5.95 13.72 -1.57
C VAL A 75 6.00 13.11 -2.96
N PHE A 76 6.61 11.94 -3.08
CA PHE A 76 6.70 11.25 -4.37
C PHE A 76 5.51 10.35 -4.64
N ILE A 77 5.11 10.32 -5.91
CA ILE A 77 4.20 9.32 -6.47
C ILE A 77 5.06 8.30 -7.22
N ASP A 78 5.03 7.05 -6.80
CA ASP A 78 5.83 5.99 -7.43
C ASP A 78 5.14 5.47 -8.70
N PHE A 79 5.29 6.23 -9.80
CA PHE A 79 4.72 5.82 -11.08
C PHE A 79 5.38 4.57 -11.67
N ASP A 80 6.63 4.24 -11.30
CA ASP A 80 7.28 3.02 -11.77
C ASP A 80 6.62 1.75 -11.19
N TYR A 81 6.21 1.81 -9.92
CA TYR A 81 5.39 0.76 -9.31
C TYR A 81 4.08 0.54 -10.07
N HIS A 82 3.34 1.62 -10.33
CA HIS A 82 2.06 1.53 -11.06
C HIS A 82 2.23 1.06 -12.51
N ALA A 83 3.28 1.54 -13.19
CA ALA A 83 3.63 1.10 -14.53
C ALA A 83 4.01 -0.38 -14.58
N SER A 84 4.66 -0.89 -13.54
CA SER A 84 5.02 -2.31 -13.43
C SER A 84 3.79 -3.19 -13.26
N ASN A 85 2.77 -2.74 -12.52
CA ASN A 85 1.51 -3.48 -12.32
C ASN A 85 0.68 -3.57 -13.61
N ILE A 86 0.60 -2.50 -14.40
CA ILE A 86 -0.08 -2.49 -15.71
C ILE A 86 0.73 -3.24 -16.76
N GLY A 87 2.04 -3.19 -16.64
CA GLY A 87 3.02 -3.58 -17.63
C GLY A 87 3.51 -2.38 -18.46
N LYS A 88 4.81 -2.20 -18.54
CA LYS A 88 5.45 -1.02 -19.16
C LYS A 88 5.13 -0.86 -20.63
N LEU A 89 4.91 -1.95 -21.37
CA LEU A 89 4.48 -1.90 -22.77
C LEU A 89 3.06 -1.32 -22.96
N LYS A 90 2.21 -1.41 -21.93
CA LYS A 90 0.87 -0.79 -21.93
C LYS A 90 0.90 0.62 -21.34
N TRP A 91 1.89 0.91 -20.51
CA TRP A 91 2.05 2.24 -19.91
C TRP A 91 2.50 3.29 -20.90
N PHE A 92 3.46 2.94 -21.77
CA PHE A 92 3.99 3.83 -22.79
C PHE A 92 3.23 3.70 -24.12
N ASP A 93 3.12 4.81 -24.85
CA ASP A 93 2.52 4.86 -26.19
C ASP A 93 3.43 5.71 -27.10
N ASP A 94 4.25 5.01 -27.89
CA ASP A 94 5.17 5.65 -28.82
C ASP A 94 4.43 6.42 -29.93
N SER A 95 3.24 5.96 -30.35
CA SER A 95 2.43 6.67 -31.33
C SER A 95 1.98 8.03 -30.80
N GLN A 96 1.48 8.08 -29.59
CA GLN A 96 1.10 9.33 -28.92
C GLN A 96 2.32 10.24 -28.68
N TYR A 97 3.46 9.64 -28.35
CA TYR A 97 4.68 10.40 -28.19
C TYR A 97 5.11 11.13 -29.47
N PHE A 98 5.10 10.45 -30.60
CA PHE A 98 5.49 11.07 -31.87
C PHE A 98 4.49 12.13 -32.33
N GLN A 99 3.19 11.89 -32.13
CA GLN A 99 2.14 12.82 -32.52
C GLN A 99 2.01 14.03 -31.58
N ASN A 100 1.99 13.79 -30.27
CA ASN A 100 1.55 14.77 -29.27
C ASN A 100 2.58 15.04 -28.17
N LYS A 101 3.75 14.35 -28.20
CA LYS A 101 4.75 14.34 -27.13
C LYS A 101 4.21 13.80 -25.80
N GLN A 102 3.16 13.00 -25.87
CA GLN A 102 2.58 12.30 -24.73
C GLN A 102 3.17 10.88 -24.66
N THR A 103 4.00 10.62 -23.66
CA THR A 103 4.67 9.33 -23.47
C THR A 103 3.79 8.28 -22.82
N ILE A 104 2.77 8.71 -22.10
CA ILE A 104 1.89 7.86 -21.29
C ILE A 104 0.65 7.52 -22.10
N SER A 105 0.27 6.26 -22.16
CA SER A 105 -0.94 5.81 -22.85
C SER A 105 -2.22 6.31 -22.17
N PHE A 106 -3.30 6.40 -22.91
CA PHE A 106 -4.61 6.75 -22.35
C PHE A 106 -5.09 5.71 -21.32
N ASP A 107 -4.76 4.43 -21.53
CA ASP A 107 -5.13 3.35 -20.60
C ASP A 107 -4.45 3.50 -19.24
N ALA A 108 -3.23 4.06 -19.20
CA ALA A 108 -2.50 4.31 -17.96
C ALA A 108 -2.99 5.56 -17.19
N LEU A 109 -3.72 6.48 -17.82
CA LEU A 109 -4.18 7.70 -17.16
C LEU A 109 -5.10 7.42 -15.96
N GLY A 110 -5.95 6.40 -16.05
CA GLY A 110 -6.82 5.97 -14.95
C GLY A 110 -6.02 5.61 -13.70
N GLU A 111 -4.94 4.84 -13.87
CA GLU A 111 -4.06 4.43 -12.78
C GLU A 111 -3.28 5.61 -12.19
N ILE A 112 -2.80 6.52 -13.04
CA ILE A 112 -2.12 7.75 -12.58
C ILE A 112 -3.05 8.60 -11.73
N CYS A 113 -4.28 8.82 -12.20
CA CYS A 113 -5.29 9.56 -11.46
C CYS A 113 -5.62 8.88 -10.12
N TYR A 114 -5.77 7.56 -10.13
CA TYR A 114 -6.02 6.77 -8.93
C TYR A 114 -4.85 6.88 -7.93
N ALA A 115 -3.62 6.63 -8.36
CA ALA A 115 -2.43 6.72 -7.51
C ALA A 115 -2.28 8.11 -6.89
N THR A 116 -2.42 9.16 -7.73
CA THR A 116 -2.31 10.55 -7.31
C THR A 116 -3.39 10.93 -6.31
N SER A 117 -4.66 10.60 -6.60
CA SER A 117 -5.79 10.93 -5.72
C SER A 117 -5.71 10.22 -4.37
N ARG A 118 -5.25 8.95 -4.36
CA ARG A 118 -5.03 8.18 -3.13
C ARG A 118 -3.96 8.82 -2.25
N LEU A 119 -2.84 9.21 -2.85
CA LEU A 119 -1.74 9.85 -2.12
C LEU A 119 -2.14 11.21 -1.56
N ILE A 120 -2.82 12.04 -2.35
CA ILE A 120 -3.36 13.33 -1.90
C ILE A 120 -4.36 13.13 -0.77
N SER A 121 -5.30 12.20 -0.91
CA SER A 121 -6.29 11.86 0.13
C SER A 121 -5.62 11.40 1.43
N SER A 122 -4.57 10.60 1.31
CA SER A 122 -3.76 10.15 2.44
C SER A 122 -3.11 11.33 3.16
N TYR A 123 -2.50 12.23 2.41
CA TYR A 123 -1.85 13.42 2.96
C TYR A 123 -2.81 14.32 3.73
N PHE A 124 -4.04 14.50 3.23
CA PHE A 124 -5.07 15.29 3.90
C PHE A 124 -5.86 14.49 4.96
N GLY A 125 -5.34 13.35 5.40
CA GLY A 125 -5.93 12.58 6.49
C GLY A 125 -7.24 11.86 6.15
N LYS A 126 -7.64 11.82 4.88
CA LYS A 126 -8.83 11.10 4.40
C LYS A 126 -8.56 9.60 4.25
N LEU A 127 -7.97 8.99 5.28
CA LEU A 127 -7.70 7.57 5.34
C LEU A 127 -8.74 6.86 6.21
N LYS A 128 -9.04 5.62 5.84
CA LYS A 128 -9.76 4.72 6.73
C LYS A 128 -8.81 4.31 7.86
N LYS A 129 -9.26 4.46 9.10
CA LYS A 129 -8.41 4.27 10.27
C LYS A 129 -8.82 3.07 11.14
N CYS A 130 -9.95 2.45 10.87
CA CYS A 130 -10.43 1.27 11.58
C CYS A 130 -10.75 0.17 10.57
N LEU A 131 -10.22 -1.03 10.81
CA LEU A 131 -10.51 -2.27 10.09
C LEU A 131 -11.37 -3.14 10.98
N VAL A 132 -12.58 -3.43 10.53
CA VAL A 132 -13.50 -4.37 11.19
C VAL A 132 -13.41 -5.72 10.49
N LEU A 133 -13.10 -6.75 11.25
CA LEU A 133 -12.83 -8.10 10.76
C LEU A 133 -13.93 -9.05 11.20
N ASP A 134 -14.33 -9.95 10.30
CA ASP A 134 -15.00 -11.19 10.68
C ASP A 134 -13.97 -12.21 11.18
N LEU A 135 -14.41 -13.34 11.69
CA LEU A 135 -13.55 -14.38 12.24
C LEU A 135 -13.53 -15.62 11.34
N ASP A 136 -14.65 -16.37 11.30
CA ASP A 136 -14.76 -17.64 10.58
C ASP A 136 -14.58 -17.44 9.08
N ASN A 137 -13.77 -18.28 8.45
CA ASN A 137 -13.39 -18.19 7.04
C ASN A 137 -12.78 -16.82 6.64
N THR A 138 -12.28 -16.07 7.64
CA THR A 138 -11.62 -14.77 7.45
C THR A 138 -10.26 -14.76 8.14
N LEU A 139 -10.19 -15.00 9.44
CA LEU A 139 -8.92 -15.10 10.18
C LEU A 139 -8.39 -16.53 10.27
N TRP A 140 -9.22 -17.50 10.04
CA TRP A 140 -8.93 -18.94 9.94
C TRP A 140 -9.95 -19.61 9.03
N GLY A 141 -9.63 -20.77 8.49
CA GLY A 141 -10.58 -21.61 7.76
C GLY A 141 -11.46 -22.38 8.73
N GLY A 142 -12.74 -22.56 8.35
CA GLY A 142 -13.72 -23.25 9.18
C GLY A 142 -14.49 -22.32 10.12
N VAL A 143 -15.38 -22.92 10.91
CA VAL A 143 -16.30 -22.25 11.84
C VAL A 143 -16.01 -22.71 13.26
N ILE A 144 -15.50 -21.81 14.11
CA ILE A 144 -15.04 -22.18 15.46
C ILE A 144 -16.13 -22.82 16.32
N GLY A 145 -17.40 -22.41 16.12
CA GLY A 145 -18.54 -22.96 16.88
C GLY A 145 -18.85 -24.41 16.54
N ASP A 146 -18.61 -24.83 15.30
CA ASP A 146 -18.94 -26.15 14.78
C ASP A 146 -17.71 -27.07 14.79
N ASP A 147 -16.57 -26.58 14.34
CA ASP A 147 -15.36 -27.36 14.12
C ASP A 147 -14.47 -27.44 15.37
N GLY A 148 -14.66 -26.53 16.32
CA GLY A 148 -13.84 -26.43 17.52
C GLY A 148 -12.38 -25.97 17.22
N LEU A 149 -11.55 -25.92 18.27
CA LEU A 149 -10.20 -25.39 18.15
C LEU A 149 -9.27 -26.24 17.26
N GLU A 150 -9.48 -27.54 17.23
CA GLU A 150 -8.67 -28.49 16.44
C GLU A 150 -9.16 -28.59 14.99
N GLY A 151 -10.39 -28.17 14.71
CA GLY A 151 -10.97 -28.24 13.38
C GLY A 151 -10.81 -26.97 12.55
N ILE A 152 -10.44 -25.85 13.17
CA ILE A 152 -10.15 -24.63 12.40
C ILE A 152 -8.78 -24.73 11.71
N ASN A 153 -8.70 -24.21 10.47
CA ASN A 153 -7.51 -24.26 9.67
C ASN A 153 -6.70 -22.96 9.80
N ILE A 154 -5.65 -23.02 10.60
CA ILE A 154 -4.62 -22.00 10.75
C ILE A 154 -3.32 -22.73 11.10
N ASP A 155 -2.53 -23.05 10.08
CA ASP A 155 -1.43 -24.00 10.19
C ASP A 155 -0.36 -23.67 9.13
N SER A 156 0.90 -23.63 9.56
CA SER A 156 2.04 -23.39 8.67
C SER A 156 2.40 -24.61 7.78
N HIS A 157 1.74 -25.75 7.98
CA HIS A 157 2.05 -27.00 7.26
C HIS A 157 1.14 -27.26 6.05
N ASN A 158 0.13 -26.43 5.82
CA ASN A 158 -0.72 -26.52 4.63
C ASN A 158 -0.94 -25.14 3.98
N PRO A 159 -1.11 -25.08 2.63
CA PRO A 159 -1.17 -23.82 1.90
C PRO A 159 -2.32 -22.88 2.32
N GLU A 160 -3.47 -23.44 2.71
CA GLU A 160 -4.63 -22.65 3.14
C GLU A 160 -4.39 -22.05 4.52
N GLY A 161 -3.90 -22.83 5.47
CA GLY A 161 -3.54 -22.35 6.82
C GLY A 161 -2.43 -21.30 6.77
N GLU A 162 -1.41 -21.51 5.91
CA GLU A 162 -0.35 -20.53 5.68
C GLU A 162 -0.89 -19.20 5.13
N ALA A 163 -1.91 -19.24 4.24
CA ALA A 163 -2.54 -18.03 3.74
C ALA A 163 -3.24 -17.23 4.86
N TYR A 164 -3.90 -17.89 5.80
CA TYR A 164 -4.48 -17.22 6.97
C TYR A 164 -3.42 -16.62 7.89
N LEU A 165 -2.31 -17.32 8.12
CA LEU A 165 -1.17 -16.79 8.89
C LEU A 165 -0.56 -15.53 8.23
N ALA A 166 -0.37 -15.57 6.91
CA ALA A 166 0.12 -14.43 6.13
C ALA A 166 -0.86 -13.25 6.21
N PHE A 167 -2.16 -13.50 6.12
CA PHE A 167 -3.19 -12.46 6.25
C PHE A 167 -3.20 -11.85 7.65
N GLN A 168 -3.13 -12.64 8.72
CA GLN A 168 -3.02 -12.12 10.09
C GLN A 168 -1.74 -11.29 10.30
N SER A 169 -0.63 -11.72 9.73
CA SER A 169 0.64 -10.98 9.77
C SER A 169 0.51 -9.63 9.06
N TYR A 170 -0.18 -9.59 7.93
CA TYR A 170 -0.50 -8.34 7.24
C TYR A 170 -1.37 -7.42 8.10
N ILE A 171 -2.44 -7.94 8.71
CA ILE A 171 -3.31 -7.17 9.63
C ILE A 171 -2.49 -6.60 10.79
N LYS A 172 -1.60 -7.40 11.36
CA LYS A 172 -0.72 -6.94 12.45
C LYS A 172 0.21 -5.80 12.00
N SER A 173 0.67 -5.83 10.76
CA SER A 173 1.44 -4.74 10.16
C SER A 173 0.61 -3.46 9.98
N LEU A 174 -0.68 -3.58 9.66
CA LEU A 174 -1.60 -2.43 9.60
C LEU A 174 -1.79 -1.80 10.97
N LYS A 175 -1.97 -2.63 12.02
CA LYS A 175 -2.02 -2.14 13.42
C LYS A 175 -0.76 -1.36 13.79
N ALA A 176 0.41 -1.89 13.47
CA ALA A 176 1.69 -1.21 13.73
C ALA A 176 1.80 0.16 13.02
N ARG A 177 1.07 0.35 11.92
CA ARG A 177 0.94 1.61 11.18
C ARG A 177 -0.16 2.53 11.72
N GLY A 178 -0.83 2.15 12.82
CA GLY A 178 -1.85 2.95 13.48
C GLY A 178 -3.29 2.69 13.02
N VAL A 179 -3.55 1.59 12.29
CA VAL A 179 -4.92 1.16 11.98
C VAL A 179 -5.52 0.50 13.21
N ILE A 180 -6.68 0.95 13.63
CA ILE A 180 -7.47 0.35 14.71
C ILE A 180 -8.07 -0.95 14.20
N LEU A 181 -7.95 -2.03 14.97
CA LEU A 181 -8.56 -3.30 14.66
C LEU A 181 -9.80 -3.52 15.53
N ALA A 182 -10.89 -3.98 14.92
CA ALA A 182 -12.11 -4.38 15.61
C ALA A 182 -12.63 -5.70 15.04
N VAL A 183 -13.33 -6.46 15.84
CA VAL A 183 -14.00 -7.70 15.42
C VAL A 183 -15.51 -7.49 15.40
N CYS A 184 -16.15 -7.98 14.34
CA CYS A 184 -17.60 -8.10 14.24
C CYS A 184 -17.97 -9.46 13.65
N SER A 185 -18.34 -10.42 14.48
CA SER A 185 -18.62 -11.79 14.05
C SER A 185 -19.95 -12.31 14.61
N LYS A 186 -20.56 -13.27 13.89
CA LYS A 186 -21.73 -14.01 14.35
C LYS A 186 -21.27 -15.27 15.07
N ASN A 187 -20.90 -15.13 16.32
CA ASN A 187 -20.41 -16.19 17.17
C ASN A 187 -20.80 -15.92 18.63
N GLU A 188 -20.73 -16.93 19.45
CA GLU A 188 -20.74 -16.76 20.90
C GLU A 188 -19.39 -16.19 21.35
N GLU A 189 -19.37 -15.06 22.07
CA GLU A 189 -18.15 -14.31 22.36
C GLU A 189 -17.08 -15.16 23.07
N ASN A 190 -17.51 -16.03 24.02
CA ASN A 190 -16.59 -16.90 24.75
C ASN A 190 -15.89 -17.90 23.81
N ILE A 191 -16.66 -18.45 22.84
CA ILE A 191 -16.14 -19.39 21.84
C ILE A 191 -15.23 -18.68 20.85
N ALA A 192 -15.67 -17.53 20.34
CA ALA A 192 -14.88 -16.70 19.41
C ALA A 192 -13.51 -16.28 19.94
N LYS A 193 -13.35 -16.16 21.26
CA LYS A 193 -12.09 -15.80 21.91
C LYS A 193 -11.14 -16.98 22.14
N ILE A 194 -11.59 -18.22 21.97
CA ILE A 194 -10.76 -19.41 22.25
C ILE A 194 -9.52 -19.48 21.34
N PRO A 195 -9.64 -19.32 20.01
CA PRO A 195 -8.47 -19.39 19.13
C PRO A 195 -7.36 -18.41 19.53
N PHE A 196 -7.71 -17.17 19.85
CA PHE A 196 -6.74 -16.14 20.24
C PHE A 196 -5.99 -16.45 21.54
N LYS A 197 -6.60 -17.24 22.42
CA LYS A 197 -6.03 -17.62 23.74
C LYS A 197 -5.23 -18.91 23.68
N LYS A 198 -5.65 -19.86 22.84
CA LYS A 198 -5.18 -21.25 22.93
C LYS A 198 -4.48 -21.78 21.69
N HIS A 199 -4.77 -21.22 20.50
CA HIS A 199 -4.15 -21.75 19.28
C HIS A 199 -2.69 -21.33 19.19
N PRO A 200 -1.73 -22.29 19.04
CA PRO A 200 -0.30 -22.00 19.11
C PRO A 200 0.19 -21.09 17.98
N GLU A 201 -0.35 -21.26 16.79
CA GLU A 201 0.05 -20.48 15.60
C GLU A 201 -0.73 -19.17 15.39
N MET A 202 -1.65 -18.81 16.29
CA MET A 202 -2.39 -17.56 16.19
C MET A 202 -1.47 -16.35 16.29
N VAL A 203 -1.38 -15.56 15.21
CA VAL A 203 -0.52 -14.35 15.11
C VAL A 203 -1.15 -13.18 15.84
N LEU A 204 -2.44 -12.95 15.63
CA LEU A 204 -3.20 -11.91 16.31
C LEU A 204 -3.57 -12.35 17.73
N LYS A 205 -3.57 -11.41 18.66
CA LYS A 205 -3.97 -11.62 20.05
C LYS A 205 -5.16 -10.74 20.41
N LEU A 206 -5.88 -11.09 21.48
CA LEU A 206 -7.05 -10.29 21.89
C LEU A 206 -6.72 -8.81 22.14
N GLU A 207 -5.53 -8.52 22.66
CA GLU A 207 -5.01 -7.17 22.88
C GLU A 207 -4.72 -6.38 21.61
N ASP A 208 -4.75 -7.04 20.44
CA ASP A 208 -4.61 -6.35 19.17
C ASP A 208 -5.89 -5.62 18.76
N PHE A 209 -7.03 -6.01 19.31
CA PHE A 209 -8.33 -5.45 18.98
C PHE A 209 -8.77 -4.40 20.01
N SER A 210 -9.18 -3.24 19.52
CA SER A 210 -9.74 -2.17 20.35
C SER A 210 -11.22 -2.43 20.72
N CYS A 211 -11.94 -3.18 19.87
CA CYS A 211 -13.30 -3.58 20.07
C CYS A 211 -13.51 -5.02 19.60
N PHE A 212 -14.24 -5.82 20.36
CA PHE A 212 -14.51 -7.22 20.03
C PHE A 212 -15.99 -7.53 20.25
N ILE A 213 -16.78 -7.55 19.16
CA ILE A 213 -18.20 -7.86 19.18
C ILE A 213 -18.43 -9.19 18.46
N ALA A 214 -18.77 -10.21 19.24
CA ALA A 214 -19.19 -11.50 18.73
C ALA A 214 -20.56 -11.84 19.36
N ASN A 215 -21.61 -11.75 18.56
CA ASN A 215 -22.99 -12.03 18.98
C ASN A 215 -23.85 -12.34 17.75
N TRP A 216 -25.10 -12.73 17.99
CA TRP A 216 -26.06 -13.07 16.94
C TRP A 216 -26.93 -11.90 16.46
N ASN A 217 -26.62 -10.67 16.91
CA ASN A 217 -27.28 -9.47 16.43
C ASN A 217 -26.90 -9.17 14.97
N ASP A 218 -27.67 -8.28 14.36
CA ASP A 218 -27.39 -7.86 12.99
C ASP A 218 -25.99 -7.20 12.86
N LYS A 219 -25.19 -7.68 11.90
CA LYS A 219 -23.84 -7.19 11.67
C LYS A 219 -23.81 -5.69 11.37
N SER A 220 -24.80 -5.16 10.64
CA SER A 220 -24.84 -3.74 10.28
C SER A 220 -25.01 -2.87 11.52
N THR A 221 -25.82 -3.33 12.49
CA THR A 221 -26.00 -2.65 13.78
C THR A 221 -24.70 -2.70 14.62
N ASN A 222 -24.06 -3.86 14.69
CA ASN A 222 -22.79 -4.01 15.40
C ASN A 222 -21.68 -3.12 14.80
N ILE A 223 -21.58 -3.06 13.48
CA ILE A 223 -20.60 -2.19 12.79
C ILE A 223 -20.87 -0.70 13.06
N ARG A 224 -22.15 -0.29 13.11
CA ARG A 224 -22.51 1.09 13.49
C ARG A 224 -22.10 1.40 14.92
N ASN A 225 -22.30 0.46 15.85
CA ASN A 225 -21.86 0.64 17.24
C ASN A 225 -20.34 0.78 17.33
N ILE A 226 -19.56 -0.06 16.63
CA ILE A 226 -18.11 0.07 16.52
C ILE A 226 -17.73 1.44 15.97
N ALA A 227 -18.42 1.91 14.92
CA ALA A 227 -18.15 3.21 14.32
C ALA A 227 -18.44 4.39 15.28
N ILE A 228 -19.47 4.28 16.10
CA ILE A 228 -19.82 5.28 17.13
C ILE A 228 -18.78 5.30 18.26
N GLU A 229 -18.38 4.12 18.74
CA GLU A 229 -17.36 3.98 19.79
C GLU A 229 -16.01 4.58 19.34
N HIS A 230 -15.68 4.43 18.07
CA HIS A 230 -14.51 5.03 17.45
C HIS A 230 -14.85 6.30 16.66
N SER A 231 -15.84 7.09 17.11
CA SER A 231 -16.29 8.33 16.48
C SER A 231 -15.13 9.30 16.28
N GLY A 232 -14.91 9.72 15.03
CA GLY A 232 -13.74 10.50 14.61
C GLY A 232 -12.82 9.75 13.63
N TYR A 233 -13.04 8.46 13.41
CA TYR A 233 -12.30 7.65 12.45
C TYR A 233 -13.22 7.09 11.37
N SER A 234 -12.74 7.06 10.12
CA SER A 234 -13.44 6.35 9.05
C SER A 234 -13.26 4.84 9.22
N VAL A 235 -14.36 4.11 9.37
CA VAL A 235 -14.41 2.66 9.56
C VAL A 235 -14.59 1.97 8.20
N PHE A 236 -13.95 0.83 8.01
CA PHE A 236 -14.23 -0.08 6.90
C PHE A 236 -14.31 -1.53 7.41
N ALA A 237 -15.21 -2.30 6.82
CA ALA A 237 -15.32 -3.73 7.05
C ALA A 237 -14.60 -4.48 5.92
N GLY A 238 -13.83 -5.48 6.27
CA GLY A 238 -13.19 -6.43 5.35
C GLY A 238 -14.07 -7.64 5.16
#